data_9aecfd1e291668a0dafa5887300f4475
#
_entry.id   9aecfd1e291668a0dafa5887300f4475
#
_cell.length_a   1.000
_cell.length_b   1.000
_cell.length_c   1.000
_cell.angle_alpha   90.00
_cell.angle_beta   90.00
_cell.angle_gamma   90.00
#
_symmetry.space_group_name_H-M   'P 1'
#
loop_
_entity.id
_entity.type
_entity.pdbx_description
1 polymer ?
#
loop_
_entity_poly.entity_id
_entity_poly.type
_entity_poly.pdbx_seq_one_letter_code
_entity_poly.pdbx_strand_id
1 'polypeptide(L)'
;MYTVTHVLTALIICLLLKDKFPQQSLFLFALGSFLPDVDHLYMHRFLLHNIFFLLASLTASRILLKSLALPLGVLLHFLEDMLASNFNTLLYPITVIDLDLELWWLYSAWFNIVITLLFASLLILKEKIILERRNLQDNIRFTLMMLASLSFGTPKASEILLGYVSPILVEAARFASVTILLTAYFKPYQRDKST
;
A
#
# COMPACT_ATOMS: atom_id res chain seq x y z
N MET A 1 -9.75 1.12 -4.99
CA MET A 1 -9.56 1.31 -3.51
C MET A 1 -8.63 2.50 -3.27
N TYR A 2 -8.37 2.94 -2.03
CA TYR A 2 -7.42 4.04 -1.80
C TYR A 2 -6.00 3.52 -1.79
N THR A 3 -5.06 4.26 -2.39
CA THR A 3 -3.63 3.95 -2.44
C THR A 3 -3.05 3.50 -1.09
N VAL A 4 -3.39 4.21 -0.02
CA VAL A 4 -2.94 3.85 1.33
C VAL A 4 -3.49 2.50 1.79
N THR A 5 -4.72 2.15 1.41
CA THR A 5 -5.33 0.88 1.79
C THR A 5 -4.65 -0.30 1.09
N HIS A 6 -4.33 -0.19 -0.20
CA HIS A 6 -3.56 -1.21 -0.92
C HIS A 6 -2.22 -1.51 -0.24
N VAL A 7 -1.51 -0.46 0.16
CA VAL A 7 -0.24 -0.62 0.87
C VAL A 7 -0.43 -1.22 2.27
N LEU A 8 -1.46 -0.81 3.01
CA LEU A 8 -1.74 -1.38 4.34
C LEU A 8 -2.08 -2.87 4.26
N THR A 9 -2.89 -3.28 3.30
CA THR A 9 -3.20 -4.70 3.07
C THR A 9 -1.94 -5.49 2.74
N ALA A 10 -1.09 -4.96 1.85
CA ALA A 10 0.19 -5.57 1.54
C ALA A 10 1.11 -5.65 2.77
N LEU A 11 1.17 -4.61 3.61
CA LEU A 11 1.96 -4.61 4.84
C LEU A 11 1.43 -5.60 5.88
N ILE A 12 0.11 -5.80 5.98
CA ILE A 12 -0.49 -6.87 6.81
C ILE A 12 0.02 -8.24 6.34
N ILE A 13 -0.02 -8.50 5.03
CA ILE A 13 0.50 -9.75 4.45
C ILE A 13 2.00 -9.89 4.74
N CYS A 14 2.79 -8.82 4.54
CA CYS A 14 4.22 -8.80 4.86
C CYS A 14 4.47 -9.15 6.34
N LEU A 15 3.68 -8.57 7.24
CA LEU A 15 3.80 -8.82 8.68
C LEU A 15 3.49 -10.27 9.05
N LEU A 16 2.51 -10.88 8.39
CA LEU A 16 2.17 -12.29 8.59
C LEU A 16 3.23 -13.25 8.04
N LEU A 17 3.93 -12.83 6.99
CA LEU A 17 4.91 -13.64 6.26
C LEU A 17 6.38 -13.32 6.60
N LYS A 18 6.65 -12.36 7.50
CA LYS A 18 8.00 -11.85 7.77
C LYS A 18 9.00 -12.92 8.21
N ASP A 19 8.54 -13.97 8.87
CA ASP A 19 9.39 -15.06 9.34
C ASP A 19 9.67 -16.11 8.26
N LYS A 20 8.97 -16.04 7.11
CA LYS A 20 9.07 -17.02 6.02
C LYS A 20 9.78 -16.48 4.79
N PHE A 21 9.85 -15.17 4.63
CA PHE A 21 10.40 -14.53 3.42
C PHE A 21 11.43 -13.46 3.77
N PRO A 22 12.46 -13.28 2.89
CA PRO A 22 13.44 -12.21 3.05
C PRO A 22 12.76 -10.83 3.05
N GLN A 23 13.26 -9.93 3.88
CA GLN A 23 12.73 -8.56 3.99
C GLN A 23 12.71 -7.82 2.65
N GLN A 24 13.71 -8.06 1.80
CA GLN A 24 13.75 -7.49 0.44
C GLN A 24 12.56 -7.94 -0.42
N SER A 25 12.18 -9.22 -0.36
CA SER A 25 11.01 -9.73 -1.09
C SER A 25 9.72 -9.12 -0.57
N LEU A 26 9.56 -8.98 0.74
CA LEU A 26 8.40 -8.33 1.35
C LEU A 26 8.31 -6.85 0.96
N PHE A 27 9.45 -6.15 0.93
CA PHE A 27 9.50 -4.78 0.44
C PHE A 27 9.07 -4.66 -1.03
N LEU A 28 9.58 -5.53 -1.90
CA LEU A 28 9.18 -5.57 -3.31
C LEU A 28 7.69 -5.86 -3.49
N PHE A 29 7.13 -6.74 -2.65
CA PHE A 29 5.69 -7.02 -2.66
C PHE A 29 4.86 -5.80 -2.27
N ALA A 30 5.20 -5.13 -1.17
CA ALA A 30 4.52 -3.91 -0.75
C ALA A 30 4.69 -2.76 -1.76
N LEU A 31 5.88 -2.64 -2.37
CA LEU A 31 6.13 -1.68 -3.44
C LEU A 31 5.26 -1.99 -4.67
N GLY A 32 5.13 -3.27 -5.05
CA GLY A 32 4.29 -3.71 -6.15
C GLY A 32 2.82 -3.35 -5.97
N SER A 33 2.29 -3.44 -4.74
CA SER A 33 0.91 -3.05 -4.45
C SER A 33 0.67 -1.53 -4.53
N PHE A 34 1.72 -0.74 -4.49
CA PHE A 34 1.67 0.73 -4.61
C PHE A 34 1.83 1.22 -6.05
N LEU A 35 2.68 0.55 -6.85
CA LEU A 35 3.12 1.06 -8.15
C LEU A 35 1.98 1.40 -9.12
N PRO A 36 0.89 0.62 -9.25
CA PRO A 36 -0.18 0.98 -10.19
C PRO A 36 -0.77 2.37 -9.91
N ASP A 37 -0.91 2.77 -8.65
CA ASP A 37 -1.48 4.06 -8.28
C ASP A 37 -0.60 5.27 -8.62
N VAL A 38 0.65 5.05 -9.05
CA VAL A 38 1.53 6.15 -9.48
C VAL A 38 0.96 6.87 -10.71
N ASP A 39 0.18 6.20 -11.55
CA ASP A 39 -0.45 6.82 -12.72
C ASP A 39 -1.60 7.77 -12.39
N HIS A 40 -2.11 7.77 -11.16
CA HIS A 40 -3.05 8.79 -10.70
C HIS A 40 -2.51 10.21 -10.80
N LEU A 41 -1.18 10.38 -10.79
CA LEU A 41 -0.54 11.68 -11.00
C LEU A 41 -0.70 12.22 -12.43
N TYR A 42 -0.88 11.34 -13.42
CA TYR A 42 -0.79 11.72 -14.84
C TYR A 42 -2.01 11.34 -15.67
N MET A 43 -2.57 10.16 -15.53
CA MET A 43 -3.53 9.60 -16.50
C MET A 43 -4.69 8.78 -15.90
N HIS A 44 -5.05 8.94 -14.65
CA HIS A 44 -6.21 8.28 -14.05
C HIS A 44 -6.40 6.81 -14.48
N ARG A 45 -5.51 5.90 -14.03
CA ARG A 45 -5.64 4.44 -14.16
C ARG A 45 -5.50 3.84 -15.58
N PHE A 46 -4.96 4.56 -16.56
CA PHE A 46 -4.83 3.98 -17.91
C PHE A 46 -3.49 3.29 -18.16
N LEU A 47 -2.40 3.80 -17.60
CA LEU A 47 -1.07 3.36 -17.98
C LEU A 47 -0.58 2.16 -17.18
N LEU A 48 -0.78 2.15 -15.87
CA LEU A 48 -0.24 1.14 -14.96
C LEU A 48 -1.30 0.17 -14.42
N HIS A 49 -2.60 0.43 -14.67
CA HIS A 49 -3.71 -0.43 -14.25
C HIS A 49 -4.14 -1.41 -15.35
N ASN A 50 -3.19 -2.05 -16.04
CA ASN A 50 -3.50 -2.98 -17.12
C ASN A 50 -2.60 -4.21 -17.10
N ILE A 51 -3.01 -5.24 -17.85
CA ILE A 51 -2.32 -6.52 -17.92
C ILE A 51 -0.89 -6.38 -18.48
N PHE A 52 -0.65 -5.41 -19.35
CA PHE A 52 0.69 -5.18 -19.93
C PHE A 52 1.67 -4.71 -18.87
N PHE A 53 1.23 -3.87 -17.93
CA PHE A 53 2.05 -3.47 -16.79
C PHE A 53 2.34 -4.67 -15.88
N LEU A 54 1.37 -5.53 -15.61
CA LEU A 54 1.60 -6.77 -14.84
C LEU A 54 2.62 -7.68 -15.55
N LEU A 55 2.50 -7.88 -16.87
CA LEU A 55 3.45 -8.68 -17.65
C LEU A 55 4.84 -8.05 -17.69
N ALA A 56 4.91 -6.72 -17.85
CA ALA A 56 6.17 -5.98 -17.80
C ALA A 56 6.84 -6.10 -16.41
N SER A 57 6.07 -5.95 -15.35
CA SER A 57 6.55 -6.12 -13.98
C SER A 57 7.05 -7.55 -13.71
N LEU A 58 6.35 -8.56 -14.25
CA LEU A 58 6.74 -9.96 -14.16
C LEU A 58 8.08 -10.21 -14.89
N THR A 59 8.18 -9.70 -16.12
CA THR A 59 9.38 -9.87 -16.94
C THR A 59 10.58 -9.17 -16.31
N ALA A 60 10.42 -7.89 -15.94
CA ALA A 60 11.47 -7.12 -15.29
C ALA A 60 11.92 -7.77 -13.96
N SER A 61 10.97 -8.22 -13.14
CA SER A 61 11.27 -8.88 -11.88
C SER A 61 12.02 -10.21 -12.06
N ARG A 62 11.66 -11.00 -13.05
CA ARG A 62 12.38 -12.25 -13.37
C ARG A 62 13.81 -11.97 -13.78
N ILE A 63 14.03 -10.99 -14.67
CA ILE A 63 15.35 -10.71 -15.24
C ILE A 63 16.23 -9.95 -14.24
N LEU A 64 15.71 -8.87 -13.63
CA LEU A 64 16.52 -7.94 -12.83
C LEU A 64 16.58 -8.31 -11.35
N LEU A 65 15.46 -8.74 -10.78
CA LEU A 65 15.33 -8.93 -9.33
C LEU A 65 15.37 -10.41 -8.92
N LYS A 66 15.23 -11.34 -9.88
CA LYS A 66 15.11 -12.79 -9.64
C LYS A 66 14.05 -13.13 -8.58
N SER A 67 12.97 -12.35 -8.52
CA SER A 67 11.90 -12.44 -7.51
C SER A 67 10.55 -12.25 -8.17
N LEU A 68 9.52 -12.95 -7.69
CA LEU A 68 8.13 -12.75 -8.09
C LEU A 68 7.37 -11.81 -7.15
N ALA A 69 8.01 -11.29 -6.12
CA ALA A 69 7.34 -10.52 -5.07
C ALA A 69 6.68 -9.24 -5.61
N LEU A 70 7.39 -8.49 -6.47
CA LEU A 70 6.85 -7.25 -7.04
C LEU A 70 5.62 -7.49 -7.92
N PRO A 71 5.62 -8.39 -8.92
CA PRO A 71 4.40 -8.64 -9.72
C PRO A 71 3.26 -9.26 -8.89
N LEU A 72 3.54 -10.00 -7.82
CA LEU A 72 2.50 -10.46 -6.90
C LEU A 72 1.87 -9.29 -6.13
N GLY A 73 2.63 -8.27 -5.78
CA GLY A 73 2.10 -7.02 -5.22
C GLY A 73 1.20 -6.27 -6.21
N VAL A 74 1.62 -6.15 -7.48
CA VAL A 74 0.81 -5.58 -8.56
C VAL A 74 -0.49 -6.38 -8.75
N LEU A 75 -0.41 -7.71 -8.72
CA LEU A 75 -1.59 -8.57 -8.82
C LEU A 75 -2.55 -8.37 -7.64
N LEU A 76 -2.01 -8.27 -6.41
CA LEU A 76 -2.83 -7.97 -5.23
C LEU A 76 -3.60 -6.66 -5.43
N HIS A 77 -2.92 -5.59 -5.86
CA HIS A 77 -3.54 -4.30 -6.14
C HIS A 77 -4.71 -4.44 -7.14
N PHE A 78 -4.49 -5.15 -8.25
CA PHE A 78 -5.55 -5.37 -9.26
C PHE A 78 -6.74 -6.15 -8.71
N LEU A 79 -6.48 -7.18 -7.89
CA LEU A 79 -7.55 -7.93 -7.25
C LEU A 79 -8.38 -7.06 -6.29
N GLU A 80 -7.73 -6.20 -5.53
CA GLU A 80 -8.39 -5.27 -4.62
C GLU A 80 -9.23 -4.23 -5.36
N ASP A 81 -8.73 -3.69 -6.48
CA ASP A 81 -9.48 -2.76 -7.32
C ASP A 81 -10.67 -3.43 -8.01
N MET A 82 -10.51 -4.66 -8.48
CA MET A 82 -11.60 -5.45 -9.05
C MET A 82 -12.70 -5.72 -8.02
N LEU A 83 -12.33 -6.01 -6.77
CA LEU A 83 -13.29 -6.19 -5.68
C LEU A 83 -14.02 -4.89 -5.33
N ALA A 84 -13.32 -3.77 -5.40
CA ALA A 84 -13.82 -2.47 -4.94
C ALA A 84 -14.62 -1.69 -5.98
N SER A 85 -14.80 -2.18 -7.20
CA SER A 85 -15.57 -1.56 -8.29
C SER A 85 -14.92 -0.40 -9.06
N ASN A 86 -13.73 -0.60 -9.64
CA ASN A 86 -13.15 0.40 -10.56
C ASN A 86 -12.11 -0.18 -11.51
N PHE A 87 -12.25 -1.45 -11.91
CA PHE A 87 -11.26 -2.11 -12.72
C PHE A 87 -11.76 -2.37 -14.14
N ASN A 88 -11.88 -1.30 -14.93
CA ASN A 88 -12.32 -1.37 -16.32
C ASN A 88 -11.17 -1.26 -17.34
N THR A 89 -9.93 -1.11 -16.88
CA THR A 89 -8.76 -0.84 -17.75
C THR A 89 -7.85 -2.04 -17.97
N LEU A 90 -8.21 -3.25 -17.48
CA LEU A 90 -7.33 -4.42 -17.51
C LEU A 90 -6.73 -4.70 -18.90
N LEU A 91 -7.51 -4.59 -19.96
CA LEU A 91 -7.08 -4.83 -21.33
C LEU A 91 -6.82 -3.56 -22.13
N TYR A 92 -6.79 -2.39 -21.50
CA TYR A 92 -6.43 -1.15 -22.19
C TYR A 92 -5.01 -1.25 -22.78
N PRO A 93 -4.72 -0.77 -23.98
CA PRO A 93 -5.60 -0.01 -24.90
C PRO A 93 -6.44 -0.87 -25.87
N ILE A 94 -6.42 -2.19 -25.76
CA ILE A 94 -7.11 -3.07 -26.72
C ILE A 94 -8.64 -2.96 -26.57
N THR A 95 -9.12 -2.99 -25.34
CA THR A 95 -10.54 -2.84 -25.02
C THR A 95 -10.71 -2.40 -23.55
N VAL A 96 -11.91 -1.91 -23.25
CA VAL A 96 -12.34 -1.63 -21.87
C VAL A 96 -13.30 -2.73 -21.47
N ILE A 97 -12.99 -3.46 -20.42
CA ILE A 97 -13.85 -4.50 -19.85
C ILE A 97 -14.18 -4.08 -18.43
N ASP A 98 -15.47 -4.08 -18.12
CA ASP A 98 -15.95 -3.85 -16.77
C ASP A 98 -15.91 -5.18 -16.00
N LEU A 99 -15.01 -5.25 -15.01
CA LEU A 99 -14.80 -6.43 -14.16
C LEU A 99 -15.20 -6.15 -12.70
N ASP A 100 -16.05 -5.17 -12.50
CA ASP A 100 -16.43 -4.71 -11.17
C ASP A 100 -17.29 -5.72 -10.41
N LEU A 101 -16.88 -6.07 -9.20
CA LEU A 101 -17.71 -6.81 -8.24
C LEU A 101 -18.55 -5.90 -7.34
N GLU A 102 -18.43 -4.60 -7.52
CA GLU A 102 -19.23 -3.55 -6.87
C GLU A 102 -19.33 -3.63 -5.33
N LEU A 103 -18.28 -4.07 -4.67
CA LEU A 103 -18.22 -4.11 -3.21
C LEU A 103 -17.95 -2.71 -2.61
N TRP A 104 -18.90 -1.81 -2.79
CA TRP A 104 -18.83 -0.39 -2.42
C TRP A 104 -18.34 -0.11 -1.00
N TRP A 105 -18.60 -1.03 -0.06
CA TRP A 105 -18.17 -0.87 1.33
C TRP A 105 -16.64 -0.85 1.49
N LEU A 106 -15.86 -1.41 0.52
CA LEU A 106 -14.40 -1.36 0.51
C LEU A 106 -13.86 0.06 0.26
N TYR A 107 -14.70 0.94 -0.29
CA TYR A 107 -14.41 2.37 -0.41
C TYR A 107 -14.77 3.16 0.85
N SER A 108 -15.42 2.56 1.81
CA SER A 108 -15.87 3.28 2.98
C SER A 108 -14.71 3.72 3.88
N ALA A 109 -14.86 4.87 4.52
CA ALA A 109 -13.92 5.31 5.55
C ALA A 109 -13.78 4.27 6.67
N TRP A 110 -14.87 3.56 6.99
CA TRP A 110 -14.89 2.52 8.00
C TRP A 110 -13.98 1.35 7.66
N PHE A 111 -13.97 0.89 6.40
CA PHE A 111 -13.08 -0.17 5.96
C PHE A 111 -11.61 0.22 6.15
N ASN A 112 -11.23 1.45 5.76
CA ASN A 112 -9.87 1.96 5.95
C ASN A 112 -9.48 2.05 7.43
N ILE A 113 -10.41 2.45 8.29
CA ILE A 113 -10.20 2.46 9.75
C ILE A 113 -9.98 1.04 10.25
N VAL A 114 -10.82 0.08 9.86
CA VAL A 114 -10.69 -1.32 10.27
C VAL A 114 -9.36 -1.92 9.82
N ILE A 115 -8.95 -1.70 8.57
CA ILE A 115 -7.65 -2.16 8.07
C ILE A 115 -6.49 -1.52 8.84
N THR A 116 -6.57 -0.22 9.13
CA THR A 116 -5.56 0.49 9.94
C THR A 116 -5.46 -0.08 11.36
N LEU A 117 -6.60 -0.32 12.00
CA LEU A 117 -6.63 -0.92 13.35
C LEU A 117 -6.12 -2.37 13.35
N LEU A 118 -6.47 -3.15 12.32
CA LEU A 118 -5.95 -4.50 12.15
C LEU A 118 -4.43 -4.48 11.97
N PHE A 119 -3.90 -3.61 11.13
CA PHE A 119 -2.46 -3.44 10.95
C PHE A 119 -1.76 -3.06 12.27
N ALA A 120 -2.30 -2.07 12.99
CA ALA A 120 -1.78 -1.65 14.29
C ALA A 120 -1.78 -2.80 15.31
N SER A 121 -2.88 -3.55 15.40
CA SER A 121 -3.01 -4.69 16.30
C SER A 121 -2.01 -5.79 15.98
N LEU A 122 -1.85 -6.12 14.69
CA LEU A 122 -0.87 -7.12 14.26
C LEU A 122 0.56 -6.68 14.49
N LEU A 123 0.88 -5.38 14.30
CA LEU A 123 2.18 -4.83 14.66
C LEU A 123 2.47 -5.02 16.14
N ILE A 124 1.51 -4.67 17.00
CA ILE A 124 1.65 -4.84 18.45
C ILE A 124 1.90 -6.31 18.81
N LEU A 125 1.12 -7.22 18.25
CA LEU A 125 1.21 -8.65 18.53
C LEU A 125 2.49 -9.30 17.99
N LYS A 126 2.81 -9.04 16.72
CA LYS A 126 3.92 -9.71 16.02
C LYS A 126 5.29 -9.14 16.36
N GLU A 127 5.41 -7.83 16.52
CA GLU A 127 6.67 -7.19 16.85
C GLU A 127 6.96 -7.17 18.36
N LYS A 128 6.05 -7.77 19.17
CA LYS A 128 6.15 -7.68 20.65
C LYS A 128 6.47 -6.24 21.04
N ILE A 129 5.75 -5.32 20.44
CA ILE A 129 5.88 -3.90 20.74
C ILE A 129 5.29 -3.72 22.15
N ILE A 130 5.99 -4.29 23.14
CA ILE A 130 5.72 -4.09 24.54
C ILE A 130 6.23 -2.70 24.86
N LEU A 131 5.34 -1.87 25.36
CA LEU A 131 5.58 -0.47 25.78
C LEU A 131 6.82 -0.27 26.66
N GLU A 132 7.37 -1.33 27.27
CA GLU A 132 8.38 -1.27 28.31
C GLU A 132 9.82 -1.04 27.82
N ARG A 133 10.15 -1.22 26.54
CA ARG A 133 11.54 -1.07 26.04
C ARG A 133 11.68 -0.34 24.71
N ARG A 134 10.74 0.51 24.34
CA ARG A 134 10.88 1.30 23.13
C ARG A 134 11.77 2.50 23.35
N ASN A 135 12.73 2.67 22.45
CA ASN A 135 13.37 3.96 22.34
C ASN A 135 12.42 4.99 21.71
N LEU A 136 12.72 6.27 21.90
CA LEU A 136 11.92 7.38 21.36
C LEU A 136 11.71 7.26 19.83
N GLN A 137 12.70 6.74 19.10
CA GLN A 137 12.63 6.60 17.63
C GLN A 137 11.56 5.59 17.19
N ASP A 138 11.40 4.47 17.91
CA ASP A 138 10.39 3.46 17.59
C ASP A 138 8.97 3.99 17.85
N ASN A 139 8.79 4.77 18.91
CA ASN A 139 7.53 5.44 19.20
C ASN A 139 7.17 6.46 18.11
N ILE A 140 8.15 7.27 17.68
CA ILE A 140 7.94 8.22 16.58
C ILE A 140 7.57 7.49 15.29
N ARG A 141 8.27 6.41 14.92
CA ARG A 141 7.95 5.62 13.73
C ARG A 141 6.54 5.05 13.77
N PHE A 142 6.15 4.42 14.88
CA PHE A 142 4.81 3.88 15.05
C PHE A 142 3.76 4.98 14.91
N THR A 143 3.96 6.11 15.58
CA THR A 143 3.04 7.25 15.50
C THR A 143 2.93 7.79 14.07
N LEU A 144 4.06 7.93 13.35
CA LEU A 144 4.06 8.38 11.96
C LEU A 144 3.33 7.39 11.04
N MET A 145 3.53 6.06 11.22
CA MET A 145 2.79 5.05 10.47
C MET A 145 1.28 5.15 10.71
N MET A 146 0.85 5.32 11.95
CA MET A 146 -0.57 5.45 12.29
C MET A 146 -1.17 6.75 11.73
N LEU A 147 -0.48 7.88 11.87
CA LEU A 147 -0.92 9.15 11.31
C LEU A 147 -1.02 9.11 9.79
N ALA A 148 -0.01 8.54 9.10
CA ALA A 148 -0.03 8.39 7.65
C ALA A 148 -1.20 7.51 7.19
N SER A 149 -1.49 6.41 7.91
CA SER A 149 -2.59 5.50 7.60
C SER A 149 -3.96 6.17 7.75
N LEU A 150 -4.16 6.95 8.82
CA LEU A 150 -5.45 7.58 9.13
C LEU A 150 -5.70 8.84 8.31
N SER A 151 -4.66 9.66 8.08
CA SER A 151 -4.85 11.00 7.49
C SER A 151 -5.28 10.94 6.03
N PHE A 152 -4.83 9.96 5.26
CA PHE A 152 -5.07 9.88 3.82
C PHE A 152 -5.82 8.61 3.38
N GLY A 153 -6.20 7.76 4.35
CA GLY A 153 -7.02 6.59 4.10
C GLY A 153 -8.52 6.86 4.03
N THR A 154 -8.98 8.10 4.31
CA THR A 154 -10.41 8.40 4.34
C THR A 154 -10.84 9.28 3.15
N PRO A 155 -11.95 8.92 2.46
CA PRO A 155 -12.50 9.70 1.34
C PRO A 155 -12.84 11.14 1.72
N LYS A 156 -13.49 11.33 2.87
CA LYS A 156 -13.92 12.65 3.31
C LYS A 156 -12.78 13.63 3.57
N ALA A 157 -11.65 13.14 4.09
CA ALA A 157 -10.49 14.01 4.26
C ALA A 157 -9.95 14.48 2.89
N SER A 158 -9.95 13.62 1.88
CA SER A 158 -9.54 14.00 0.52
C SER A 158 -10.54 14.92 -0.17
N GLU A 159 -11.85 14.71 -0.01
CA GLU A 159 -12.89 15.58 -0.58
C GLU A 159 -12.88 16.97 0.07
N ILE A 160 -12.72 17.04 1.38
CA ILE A 160 -12.58 18.33 2.10
C ILE A 160 -11.31 19.05 1.65
N LEU A 161 -10.18 18.32 1.54
CA LEU A 161 -8.92 18.88 1.06
C LEU A 161 -8.99 19.28 -0.43
N LEU A 162 -9.67 18.52 -1.29
CA LEU A 162 -9.87 18.86 -2.69
C LEU A 162 -10.70 20.13 -2.89
N GLY A 163 -11.61 20.45 -1.96
CA GLY A 163 -12.35 21.71 -1.97
C GLY A 163 -11.49 22.94 -1.66
N TYR A 164 -10.35 22.78 -1.00
CA TYR A 164 -9.48 23.86 -0.53
C TYR A 164 -8.05 23.81 -1.08
N VAL A 165 -7.63 22.67 -1.63
CA VAL A 165 -6.24 22.42 -2.02
C VAL A 165 -6.22 21.78 -3.42
N SER A 166 -5.19 22.09 -4.20
CA SER A 166 -5.00 21.49 -5.53
C SER A 166 -5.00 19.96 -5.46
N PRO A 167 -5.69 19.28 -6.41
CA PRO A 167 -5.67 17.81 -6.52
C PRO A 167 -4.25 17.21 -6.51
N ILE A 168 -3.31 17.88 -7.17
CA ILE A 168 -1.89 17.47 -7.22
C ILE A 168 -1.28 17.43 -5.82
N LEU A 169 -1.58 18.40 -4.96
CA LEU A 169 -1.06 18.43 -3.58
C LEU A 169 -1.66 17.33 -2.72
N VAL A 170 -2.93 16.97 -2.93
CA VAL A 170 -3.56 15.84 -2.25
C VAL A 170 -2.91 14.52 -2.64
N GLU A 171 -2.67 14.30 -3.94
CA GLU A 171 -1.97 13.09 -4.39
C GLU A 171 -0.52 13.07 -3.91
N ALA A 172 0.20 14.17 -3.95
CA ALA A 172 1.55 14.27 -3.40
C ALA A 172 1.59 13.91 -1.91
N ALA A 173 0.61 14.34 -1.13
CA ALA A 173 0.48 14.00 0.28
C ALA A 173 0.18 12.50 0.50
N ARG A 174 -0.62 11.86 -0.36
CA ARG A 174 -0.86 10.41 -0.35
C ARG A 174 0.43 9.63 -0.62
N PHE A 175 1.19 10.03 -1.65
CA PHE A 175 2.49 9.42 -1.95
C PHE A 175 3.51 9.60 -0.82
N ALA A 176 3.56 10.78 -0.22
CA ALA A 176 4.39 11.03 0.96
C ALA A 176 4.01 10.08 2.12
N SER A 177 2.71 9.89 2.37
CA SER A 177 2.22 8.97 3.40
C SER A 177 2.62 7.52 3.13
N VAL A 178 2.49 7.04 1.89
CA VAL A 178 2.94 5.71 1.49
C VAL A 178 4.46 5.57 1.66
N THR A 179 5.22 6.56 1.26
CA THR A 179 6.68 6.57 1.42
C THR A 179 7.07 6.48 2.90
N ILE A 180 6.39 7.23 3.76
CA ILE A 180 6.58 7.16 5.23
C ILE A 180 6.25 5.75 5.74
N LEU A 181 5.11 5.16 5.32
CA LEU A 181 4.72 3.81 5.72
C LEU A 181 5.77 2.77 5.34
N LEU A 182 6.17 2.74 4.07
CA LEU A 182 7.16 1.80 3.56
C LEU A 182 8.52 1.98 4.25
N THR A 183 8.99 3.23 4.34
CA THR A 183 10.29 3.53 4.96
C THR A 183 10.30 3.18 6.44
N ALA A 184 9.24 3.53 7.17
CA ALA A 184 9.15 3.24 8.60
C ALA A 184 9.04 1.74 8.88
N TYR A 185 8.29 1.01 8.05
CA TYR A 185 8.11 -0.43 8.22
C TYR A 185 9.39 -1.23 7.88
N PHE A 186 10.03 -0.92 6.76
CA PHE A 186 11.17 -1.70 6.26
C PHE A 186 12.54 -1.22 6.75
N LYS A 187 12.61 -0.10 7.47
CA LYS A 187 13.88 0.33 8.06
C LYS A 187 14.35 -0.72 9.07
N PRO A 188 15.58 -1.25 8.93
CA PRO A 188 16.06 -2.28 9.83
C PRO A 188 16.02 -1.77 11.27
N TYR A 189 15.47 -2.58 12.16
CA TYR A 189 15.52 -2.37 13.59
C TYR A 189 16.99 -2.47 14.01
N GLN A 190 17.57 -1.35 14.41
CA GLN A 190 18.91 -1.37 15.02
C GLN A 190 18.77 -2.06 16.38
N ARG A 191 19.00 -3.38 16.41
CA ARG A 191 19.25 -4.05 17.68
C ARG A 191 20.49 -3.40 18.29
N ASP A 192 20.31 -2.74 19.41
CA ASP A 192 21.43 -2.36 20.25
C ASP A 192 22.26 -3.62 20.54
N LYS A 193 23.48 -3.69 20.02
CA LYS A 193 24.41 -4.79 20.24
C LYS A 193 25.05 -4.70 21.66
N SER A 194 24.41 -4.00 22.59
CA SER A 194 24.90 -3.76 23.95
C SER A 194 24.19 -4.65 24.98
N THR A 195 24.09 -5.96 24.69
CA THR A 195 23.85 -6.97 25.75
C THR A 195 24.68 -8.20 25.48
#